data_7214554ec246178282a3dba36bfcb528
#
_entry.id   7214554ec246178282a3dba36bfcb528
#
_cell.length_a   1.000
_cell.length_b   1.000
_cell.length_c   1.000
_cell.angle_alpha   90.00
_cell.angle_beta   90.00
_cell.angle_gamma   90.00
#
_symmetry.space_group_name_H-M   'P 1'
#
loop_
_entity.id
_entity.type
_entity.pdbx_description
1 polymer ?
#
loop_
_entity_poly.entity_id
_entity_poly.type
_entity_poly.pdbx_seq_one_letter_code
_entity_poly.pdbx_strand_id
1 'polypeptide(L)'
;MAAKERNGSRPGKGQQDSDRLGRVIGSAVNLAINRGFVVGREVLVGSIPGIVVGYNIASFGQFVGNAYPLVVRTALGVTKCGMDEVSLV
;
A
#
# COMPACT_ATOMS: atom_id res chain seq x y z
N MET A 1 5.77 -35.40 18.10
CA MET A 1 5.60 -35.00 17.16
C MET A 1 5.18 -34.69 16.57
N ALA A 2 5.27 -34.81 17.33
CA ALA A 2 5.10 -34.39 16.40
C ALA A 2 4.76 -33.61 15.94
N ALA A 3 5.03 -33.61 16.58
CA ALA A 3 4.95 -32.87 15.81
C ALA A 3 4.86 -32.07 15.41
N LYS A 4 5.28 -32.03 15.99
CA LYS A 4 5.39 -31.22 15.26
C LYS A 4 5.14 -30.67 14.65
N GLU A 5 5.17 -30.93 15.19
CA GLU A 5 5.09 -30.31 14.23
C GLU A 5 4.74 -29.65 13.74
N ARG A 6 4.87 -29.83 14.48
CA ARG A 6 4.68 -29.12 13.63
C ARG A 6 4.35 -28.62 12.96
N ASN A 7 4.37 -28.92 13.62
CA ASN A 7 4.08 -28.33 12.56
C ASN A 7 3.60 -27.94 11.99
N GLY A 8 3.40 -28.26 12.56
CA GLY A 8 3.09 -27.99 11.61
C GLY A 8 2.34 -27.42 11.33
N SER A 9 2.32 -27.48 11.79
CA SER A 9 1.63 -27.04 11.26
C SER A 9 1.20 -26.39 11.12
N ARG A 10 1.36 -26.40 11.51
CA ARG A 10 0.92 -25.64 11.07
C ARG A 10 0.43 -24.63 11.02
N PRO A 11 0.98 -24.53 11.12
CA PRO A 11 0.33 -23.37 11.46
C PRO A 11 -0.11 -22.50 10.41
N GLY A 12 -0.68 -21.75 10.54
CA GLY A 12 -1.61 -21.11 9.97
C GLY A 12 -1.40 -20.73 8.55
N LYS A 13 -2.29 -21.13 7.72
CA LYS A 13 -2.39 -20.61 6.37
C LYS A 13 -2.62 -19.11 6.40
N GLY A 14 -3.39 -18.61 7.36
CA GLY A 14 -3.68 -17.20 7.46
C GLY A 14 -2.43 -16.36 7.65
N GLN A 15 -1.49 -16.87 8.41
CA GLN A 15 -0.24 -16.17 8.63
C GLN A 15 0.60 -16.09 7.35
N GLN A 16 0.64 -17.17 6.58
CA GLN A 16 1.34 -17.16 5.30
C GLN A 16 0.72 -16.17 4.33
N ASP A 17 -0.60 -16.11 4.33
CA ASP A 17 -1.31 -15.16 3.46
C ASP A 17 -1.03 -13.72 3.87
N SER A 18 -0.96 -13.45 5.17
CA SER A 18 -0.63 -12.12 5.67
C SER A 18 0.78 -11.70 5.28
N ASP A 19 1.75 -12.62 5.38
CA ASP A 19 3.13 -12.34 5.00
C ASP A 19 3.23 -12.06 3.51
N ARG A 20 2.51 -12.82 2.71
CA ARG A 20 2.51 -12.63 1.26
C ARG A 20 1.93 -11.28 0.89
N LEU A 21 0.81 -10.89 1.51
CA LEU A 21 0.18 -9.62 1.25
C LEU A 21 1.10 -8.47 1.67
N GLY A 22 1.80 -8.61 2.80
CA GLY A 22 2.76 -7.61 3.24
C GLY A 22 3.85 -7.37 2.21
N ARG A 23 4.37 -8.43 1.58
CA ARG A 23 5.38 -8.29 0.53
C ARG A 23 4.81 -7.62 -0.72
N VAL A 24 3.59 -7.94 -1.09
CA VAL A 24 2.92 -7.32 -2.24
C VAL A 24 2.72 -5.83 -1.99
N ILE A 25 2.29 -5.45 -0.79
CA ILE A 25 2.11 -4.04 -0.42
C ILE A 25 3.45 -3.32 -0.45
N GLY A 26 4.51 -3.93 0.11
CA GLY A 26 5.84 -3.35 0.08
C GLY A 26 6.34 -3.13 -1.34
N SER A 27 6.05 -4.04 -2.25
CA SER A 27 6.41 -3.89 -3.66
C SER A 27 5.64 -2.73 -4.30
N ALA A 28 4.36 -2.56 -3.96
CA ALA A 28 3.57 -1.46 -4.49
C ALA A 28 4.10 -0.11 -4.02
N VAL A 29 4.49 -0.01 -2.75
CA VAL A 29 5.10 1.21 -2.21
C VAL A 29 6.43 1.49 -2.90
N ASN A 30 7.28 0.49 -3.06
CA ASN A 30 8.57 0.65 -3.73
C ASN A 30 8.38 1.10 -5.18
N LEU A 31 7.40 0.56 -5.87
CA LEU A 31 7.10 0.97 -7.24
C LEU A 31 6.67 2.44 -7.28
N ALA A 32 5.85 2.86 -6.32
CA ALA A 32 5.41 4.25 -6.23
C ALA A 32 6.59 5.18 -6.02
N ILE A 33 7.51 4.83 -5.13
CA ILE A 33 8.72 5.62 -4.87
C ILE A 33 9.56 5.70 -6.13
N ASN A 34 9.75 4.58 -6.82
CA ASN A 34 10.57 4.53 -8.03
C ASN A 34 9.98 5.34 -9.17
N ARG A 35 8.67 5.53 -9.17
CA ARG A 35 7.99 6.36 -10.18
C ARG A 35 7.96 7.83 -9.82
N GLY A 36 8.54 8.21 -8.68
CA GLY A 36 8.63 9.61 -8.27
C GLY A 36 7.56 10.07 -7.31
N PHE A 37 6.68 9.18 -6.86
CA PHE A 37 5.66 9.52 -5.86
C PHE A 37 6.28 9.48 -4.47
N VAL A 38 7.14 10.44 -4.18
CA VAL A 38 7.82 10.53 -2.89
C VAL A 38 7.10 11.52 -1.98
N VAL A 39 7.26 11.36 -0.68
CA VAL A 39 6.64 12.25 0.30
C VAL A 39 7.09 13.68 0.05
N GLY A 40 6.13 14.60 0.01
CA GLY A 40 6.37 16.00 -0.31
C GLY A 40 6.21 16.36 -1.78
N ARG A 41 6.04 15.36 -2.66
CA ARG A 41 5.89 15.61 -4.08
C ARG A 41 4.49 16.14 -4.39
N GLU A 42 4.43 17.19 -5.20
CA GLU A 42 3.16 17.71 -5.71
C GLU A 42 2.62 16.81 -6.80
N VAL A 43 1.33 16.54 -6.74
CA VAL A 43 0.66 15.63 -7.66
C VAL A 43 -0.74 16.18 -7.98
N LEU A 44 -1.38 15.55 -8.98
CA LEU A 44 -2.80 15.75 -9.25
C LEU A 44 -3.52 14.44 -9.01
N VAL A 45 -4.58 14.49 -8.21
CA VAL A 45 -5.52 13.38 -8.06
C VAL A 45 -6.69 13.67 -9.00
N GLY A 46 -6.66 13.05 -10.18
CA GLY A 46 -7.50 13.50 -11.27
C GLY A 46 -7.09 14.92 -11.64
N SER A 47 -7.97 15.89 -11.40
CA SER A 47 -7.68 17.30 -11.63
C SER A 47 -7.43 18.09 -10.35
N ILE A 48 -7.38 17.43 -9.20
CA ILE A 48 -7.29 18.08 -7.90
C ILE A 48 -5.83 18.10 -7.43
N PRO A 49 -5.25 19.28 -7.16
CA PRO A 49 -3.88 19.35 -6.67
C PRO A 49 -3.76 18.75 -5.28
N GLY A 50 -2.64 18.05 -5.04
CA GLY A 50 -2.37 17.44 -3.76
C GLY A 50 -0.89 17.24 -3.54
N ILE A 51 -0.55 16.73 -2.38
CA ILE A 51 0.83 16.44 -1.98
C ILE A 51 0.85 15.04 -1.39
N VAL A 52 1.82 14.23 -1.83
CA VAL A 52 2.04 12.90 -1.24
C VAL A 52 2.51 13.11 0.19
N VAL A 53 1.79 12.54 1.16
CA VAL A 53 2.13 12.68 2.57
C VAL A 53 2.53 11.36 3.22
N GLY A 54 2.36 10.25 2.51
CA GLY A 54 2.75 8.95 3.05
C GLY A 54 2.34 7.83 2.12
N TYR A 55 2.47 6.61 2.64
CA TYR A 55 2.12 5.40 1.92
C TYR A 55 1.15 4.57 2.73
N ASN A 56 0.25 3.89 2.04
CA ASN A 56 -0.77 3.08 2.66
C ASN A 56 -0.28 1.63 2.73
N ILE A 57 -0.12 1.14 3.95
CA ILE A 57 0.32 -0.24 4.19
C ILE A 57 -0.80 -1.12 4.74
N ALA A 58 -2.04 -0.67 4.65
CA ALA A 58 -3.17 -1.46 5.15
C ALA A 58 -3.28 -2.77 4.39
N SER A 59 -3.48 -3.85 5.11
CA SER A 59 -3.55 -5.19 4.52
C SER A 59 -4.97 -5.74 4.46
N PHE A 60 -5.95 -4.93 4.85
CA PHE A 60 -7.36 -5.33 4.82
C PHE A 60 -8.22 -4.09 4.63
N GLY A 61 -9.49 -4.34 4.34
CA GLY A 61 -10.43 -3.26 4.14
C GLY A 61 -10.56 -2.88 2.66
N GLN A 62 -11.32 -1.84 2.42
CA GLN A 62 -11.64 -1.39 1.07
C GLN A 62 -10.43 -0.80 0.35
N PHE A 63 -9.56 -0.10 1.08
CA PHE A 63 -8.41 0.59 0.50
C PHE A 63 -7.13 -0.08 0.99
N VAL A 64 -6.83 -1.28 0.44
CA VAL A 64 -5.59 -1.98 0.77
C VAL A 64 -4.41 -1.37 0.03
N GLY A 65 -3.22 -1.46 0.62
CA GLY A 65 -2.03 -0.79 0.12
C GLY A 65 -1.55 -1.29 -1.23
N ASN A 66 -1.82 -2.54 -1.60
CA ASN A 66 -1.36 -3.03 -2.91
C ASN A 66 -2.11 -2.40 -4.07
N ALA A 67 -3.34 -1.95 -3.87
CA ALA A 67 -4.15 -1.29 -4.90
C ALA A 67 -4.14 0.23 -4.74
N TYR A 68 -4.02 0.72 -3.50
CA TYR A 68 -4.06 2.15 -3.16
C TYR A 68 -2.86 2.52 -2.32
N PRO A 69 -1.63 2.48 -2.90
CA PRO A 69 -0.40 2.64 -2.12
C PRO A 69 -0.12 4.07 -1.66
N LEU A 70 -0.76 5.08 -2.25
CA LEU A 70 -0.43 6.46 -1.98
C LEU A 70 -1.41 7.08 -0.99
N VAL A 71 -0.88 7.91 -0.09
CA VAL A 71 -1.69 8.77 0.78
C VAL A 71 -1.41 10.20 0.35
N VAL A 72 -2.45 10.89 -0.11
CA VAL A 72 -2.33 12.23 -0.69
C VAL A 72 -3.23 13.18 0.07
N ARG A 73 -2.70 14.35 0.41
CA ARG A 73 -3.46 15.41 1.03
C ARG A 73 -3.83 16.44 -0.02
N THR A 74 -5.12 16.76 -0.08
CA THR A 74 -5.66 17.80 -0.97
C THR A 74 -6.43 18.81 -0.13
N ALA A 75 -6.95 19.84 -0.79
CA ALA A 75 -7.83 20.80 -0.12
C ALA A 75 -9.11 20.15 0.41
N LEU A 76 -9.48 18.99 -0.12
CA LEU A 76 -10.68 18.25 0.31
C LEU A 76 -10.40 17.28 1.45
N GLY A 77 -9.14 17.10 1.83
CA GLY A 77 -8.75 16.19 2.89
C GLY A 77 -7.70 15.18 2.43
N VAL A 78 -7.45 14.18 3.28
CA VAL A 78 -6.47 13.13 3.01
C VAL A 78 -7.19 11.93 2.41
N THR A 79 -6.64 11.39 1.33
CA THR A 79 -7.23 10.26 0.64
C THR A 79 -6.17 9.23 0.27
N LYS A 80 -6.59 7.98 0.10
CA LYS A 80 -5.75 6.88 -0.35
C LYS A 80 -6.00 6.67 -1.83
N CYS A 81 -4.93 6.62 -2.61
CA CYS A 81 -5.03 6.62 -4.06
C CYS A 81 -4.21 5.49 -4.67
N GLY A 82 -4.72 4.94 -5.77
CA GLY A 82 -3.93 4.10 -6.67
C GLY A 82 -3.02 4.96 -7.53
N MET A 83 -1.94 4.37 -8.04
CA MET A 83 -1.00 5.12 -8.87
C MET A 83 -1.61 5.57 -10.19
N ASP A 84 -2.63 4.87 -10.67
CA ASP A 84 -3.34 5.23 -11.89
C ASP A 84 -4.30 6.41 -11.71
N GLU A 85 -4.58 6.79 -10.46
CA GLU A 85 -5.45 7.93 -10.15
C GLU A 85 -4.68 9.22 -9.96
N VAL A 86 -3.35 9.14 -9.90
CA VAL A 86 -2.49 10.27 -9.51
C VAL A 86 -1.46 10.52 -10.61
N SER A 87 -1.27 11.79 -10.92
CA SER A 87 -0.27 12.22 -11.91
C SER A 87 0.76 13.10 -11.25
N LEU A 88 2.00 12.98 -11.68
CA LEU A 88 3.06 13.90 -11.27
C LEU A 88 2.85 15.26 -11.95
N VAL A 89 3.15 16.31 -11.19
CA VAL A 89 3.07 17.67 -11.73
C VAL A 89 4.39 18.05 -12.39
#